data_49181c5d9a95c8b71d61845089471d8a
#
_entry.id   49181c5d9a95c8b71d61845089471d8a
#
_cell.length_a   1.000
_cell.length_b   1.000
_cell.length_c   1.000
_cell.angle_alpha   90.00
_cell.angle_beta   90.00
_cell.angle_gamma   90.00
#
_symmetry.space_group_name_H-M   'P 1'
#
loop_
_entity.id
_entity.type
_entity.pdbx_description
1 polymer ?
#
loop_
_entity_poly.entity_id
_entity_poly.type
_entity_poly.pdbx_seq_one_letter_code
_entity_poly.pdbx_strand_id
1 'polypeptide(L)'
;RAGLSELAPALIGEDPTQLGKLNQVMDQAMKGHPYVKAPVDVACWDVLGKVANLPASDLLGGTYGEDFVLYRAISQQSPEEMARNVQGYREEGYRRFQLKVGGDPDVDIERIRQVAAVLQPGDKLVADANTGWLKHEAMRVVRAVRDVDVYIEQPCLRYEDCLSVRRNTDHPFVMDESIDGIPEILRGEQDLAMDVVNIKISKFGGLTKARQARDLCVSLGIAMTLEDTWGGDVVTAAIAHLAHSTPTEFLFTSTDFNSYVTRSIAHGAPQRKNGR
;
A
#
# COMPACT_ATOMS: atom_id res chain seq x y z
N ARG A 1 13.90 -3.52 17.76
CA ARG A 1 15.19 -3.18 18.40
C ARG A 1 16.19 -4.32 18.23
N ALA A 2 15.87 -5.57 18.57
CA ALA A 2 16.78 -6.69 18.47
C ALA A 2 17.38 -6.83 17.05
N GLY A 3 16.55 -6.83 16.00
CA GLY A 3 17.03 -6.92 14.63
C GLY A 3 17.96 -5.78 14.20
N LEU A 4 17.72 -4.55 14.67
CA LEU A 4 18.63 -3.44 14.40
C LEU A 4 19.97 -3.60 15.14
N SER A 5 19.96 -4.14 16.34
CA SER A 5 21.20 -4.42 17.08
C SER A 5 22.06 -5.48 16.37
N GLU A 6 21.42 -6.47 15.73
CA GLU A 6 22.11 -7.49 14.92
C GLU A 6 22.63 -6.93 13.59
N LEU A 7 21.90 -5.99 12.97
CA LEU A 7 22.28 -5.42 11.70
C LEU A 7 23.35 -4.33 11.82
N ALA A 8 23.34 -3.56 12.91
CA ALA A 8 24.17 -2.39 13.10
C ALA A 8 25.69 -2.62 12.90
N PRO A 9 26.30 -3.72 13.40
CA PRO A 9 27.74 -3.95 13.20
C PRO A 9 28.17 -4.00 11.73
N ALA A 10 27.30 -4.48 10.83
CA ALA A 10 27.59 -4.55 9.40
C ALA A 10 27.51 -3.18 8.69
N LEU A 11 26.88 -2.20 9.34
CA LEU A 11 26.64 -0.88 8.74
C LEU A 11 27.65 0.17 9.22
N ILE A 12 28.36 -0.10 10.32
CA ILE A 12 29.34 0.86 10.86
C ILE A 12 30.50 1.04 9.89
N GLY A 13 30.72 2.28 9.46
CA GLY A 13 31.76 2.64 8.48
C GLY A 13 31.31 2.59 7.02
N GLU A 14 30.10 2.13 6.72
CA GLU A 14 29.55 2.21 5.37
C GLU A 14 29.06 3.64 5.05
N ASP A 15 29.15 4.01 3.78
CA ASP A 15 28.65 5.30 3.28
C ASP A 15 27.13 5.25 3.09
N PRO A 16 26.33 6.03 3.87
CA PRO A 16 24.88 6.01 3.79
C PRO A 16 24.32 6.52 2.46
N THR A 17 25.12 7.21 1.65
CA THR A 17 24.69 7.70 0.34
C THR A 17 24.77 6.63 -0.76
N GLN A 18 25.47 5.55 -0.52
CA GLN A 18 25.64 4.41 -1.45
C GLN A 18 24.51 3.40 -1.30
N LEU A 19 23.25 3.81 -1.55
CA LEU A 19 22.04 3.07 -1.23
C LEU A 19 22.02 1.63 -1.75
N GLY A 20 22.43 1.42 -3.01
CA GLY A 20 22.46 0.08 -3.60
C GLY A 20 23.46 -0.85 -2.90
N LYS A 21 24.67 -0.35 -2.61
CA LYS A 21 25.70 -1.07 -1.87
C LYS A 21 25.24 -1.38 -0.45
N LEU A 22 24.65 -0.40 0.22
CA LEU A 22 24.16 -0.56 1.58
C LEU A 22 23.05 -1.63 1.67
N ASN A 23 22.12 -1.64 0.72
CA ASN A 23 21.09 -2.69 0.65
C ASN A 23 21.74 -4.09 0.48
N GLN A 24 22.78 -4.20 -0.36
CA GLN A 24 23.50 -5.45 -0.52
C GLN A 24 24.18 -5.89 0.78
N VAL A 25 24.83 -4.98 1.51
CA VAL A 25 25.42 -5.23 2.83
C VAL A 25 24.36 -5.74 3.81
N MET A 26 23.21 -5.08 3.88
CA MET A 26 22.10 -5.50 4.74
C MET A 26 21.56 -6.88 4.36
N ASP A 27 21.44 -7.19 3.06
CA ASP A 27 20.96 -8.50 2.59
C ASP A 27 21.94 -9.63 2.87
N GLN A 28 23.24 -9.35 2.84
CA GLN A 28 24.30 -10.31 3.21
C GLN A 28 24.36 -10.55 4.73
N ALA A 29 24.26 -9.47 5.52
CA ALA A 29 24.34 -9.56 6.97
C ALA A 29 23.09 -10.22 7.60
N MET A 30 21.92 -10.02 7.01
CA MET A 30 20.65 -10.51 7.53
C MET A 30 19.75 -10.98 6.38
N LYS A 31 19.60 -12.29 6.20
CA LYS A 31 18.70 -12.86 5.19
C LYS A 31 17.23 -12.63 5.59
N GLY A 32 16.40 -12.20 4.65
CA GLY A 32 15.00 -11.85 4.95
C GLY A 32 14.89 -10.59 5.81
N HIS A 33 13.92 -10.55 6.70
CA HIS A 33 13.67 -9.46 7.65
C HIS A 33 13.57 -8.04 7.03
N PRO A 34 12.76 -7.83 5.97
CA PRO A 34 12.68 -6.55 5.28
C PRO A 34 12.29 -5.41 6.22
N TYR A 35 11.40 -5.66 7.18
CA TYR A 35 10.96 -4.68 8.19
C TYR A 35 12.09 -4.17 9.11
N VAL A 36 13.20 -4.89 9.24
CA VAL A 36 14.38 -4.41 9.98
C VAL A 36 15.24 -3.51 9.11
N LYS A 37 15.33 -3.80 7.82
CA LYS A 37 16.15 -3.07 6.85
C LYS A 37 15.50 -1.76 6.39
N ALA A 38 14.18 -1.76 6.24
CA ALA A 38 13.42 -0.62 5.73
C ALA A 38 13.69 0.70 6.47
N PRO A 39 13.66 0.79 7.81
CA PRO A 39 13.95 2.04 8.50
C PRO A 39 15.39 2.53 8.30
N VAL A 40 16.36 1.62 8.09
CA VAL A 40 17.74 2.00 7.76
C VAL A 40 17.81 2.60 6.36
N ASP A 41 17.20 1.93 5.38
CA ASP A 41 17.15 2.42 4.00
C ASP A 41 16.46 3.79 3.92
N VAL A 42 15.32 3.98 4.58
CA VAL A 42 14.61 5.26 4.64
C VAL A 42 15.47 6.36 5.27
N ALA A 43 16.20 6.05 6.36
CA ALA A 43 17.13 7.00 6.97
C ALA A 43 18.29 7.37 6.03
N CYS A 44 18.79 6.42 5.23
CA CYS A 44 19.84 6.69 4.26
C CYS A 44 19.35 7.54 3.08
N TRP A 45 18.09 7.36 2.65
CA TRP A 45 17.45 8.27 1.69
C TRP A 45 17.33 9.70 2.22
N ASP A 46 16.99 9.88 3.50
CA ASP A 46 16.96 11.19 4.16
C ASP A 46 18.35 11.84 4.21
N VAL A 47 19.39 11.06 4.54
CA VAL A 47 20.78 11.54 4.51
C VAL A 47 21.18 11.95 3.10
N LEU A 48 20.90 11.12 2.08
CA LEU A 48 21.21 11.42 0.70
C LEU A 48 20.50 12.70 0.22
N GLY A 49 19.22 12.88 0.56
CA GLY A 49 18.47 14.10 0.26
C GLY A 49 19.11 15.35 0.87
N LYS A 50 19.52 15.27 2.13
CA LYS A 50 20.22 16.37 2.83
C LYS A 50 21.58 16.70 2.20
N VAL A 51 22.36 15.68 1.84
CA VAL A 51 23.67 15.86 1.16
C VAL A 51 23.49 16.48 -0.22
N ALA A 52 22.49 16.02 -1.00
CA ALA A 52 22.18 16.53 -2.32
C ALA A 52 21.44 17.88 -2.29
N ASN A 53 20.90 18.29 -1.14
CA ASN A 53 19.99 19.42 -0.98
C ASN A 53 18.76 19.33 -1.91
N LEU A 54 18.20 18.13 -2.02
CA LEU A 54 17.02 17.80 -2.83
C LEU A 54 16.02 16.98 -2.00
N PRO A 55 14.72 17.11 -2.25
CA PRO A 55 13.73 16.20 -1.67
C PRO A 55 13.95 14.78 -2.20
N ALA A 56 13.61 13.79 -1.37
CA ALA A 56 13.77 12.38 -1.78
C ALA A 56 12.95 12.03 -3.03
N SER A 57 11.79 12.66 -3.24
CA SER A 57 10.99 12.49 -4.48
C SER A 57 11.75 12.82 -5.75
N ASP A 58 12.55 13.89 -5.75
CA ASP A 58 13.37 14.26 -6.92
C ASP A 58 14.45 13.21 -7.18
N LEU A 59 15.08 12.71 -6.12
CA LEU A 59 16.09 11.65 -6.21
C LEU A 59 15.50 10.29 -6.57
N LEU A 60 14.21 10.06 -6.27
CA LEU A 60 13.47 8.87 -6.66
C LEU A 60 13.04 8.87 -8.14
N GLY A 61 13.23 9.97 -8.86
CA GLY A 61 12.94 10.04 -10.29
C GLY A 61 12.22 11.32 -10.76
N GLY A 62 11.95 12.26 -9.84
CA GLY A 62 11.25 13.51 -10.11
C GLY A 62 9.84 13.54 -9.53
N THR A 63 9.23 14.71 -9.51
CA THR A 63 7.93 14.95 -8.88
C THR A 63 6.85 15.13 -9.94
N TYR A 64 5.78 14.33 -9.88
CA TYR A 64 4.66 14.27 -10.84
C TYR A 64 3.43 15.07 -10.40
N GLY A 65 3.58 16.09 -9.61
CA GLY A 65 2.47 16.93 -9.16
C GLY A 65 2.67 17.45 -7.75
N GLU A 66 1.77 18.35 -7.35
CA GLU A 66 1.84 19.02 -6.03
C GLU A 66 1.14 18.21 -4.94
N ASP A 67 0.23 17.32 -5.31
CA ASP A 67 -0.53 16.45 -4.42
C ASP A 67 -0.86 15.09 -5.07
N PHE A 68 -1.40 14.16 -4.29
CA PHE A 68 -1.88 12.87 -4.78
C PHE A 68 -3.10 12.40 -3.99
N VAL A 69 -3.86 11.47 -4.58
CA VAL A 69 -5.12 10.97 -4.00
C VAL A 69 -4.85 10.02 -2.85
N LEU A 70 -5.50 10.29 -1.71
CA LEU A 70 -5.48 9.41 -0.54
C LEU A 70 -6.72 8.53 -0.48
N TYR A 71 -6.55 7.29 0.00
CA TYR A 71 -7.68 6.49 0.46
C TYR A 71 -7.93 6.69 1.95
N ARG A 72 -9.17 6.41 2.38
CA ARG A 72 -9.51 6.29 3.79
C ARG A 72 -9.90 4.85 4.11
N ALA A 73 -9.20 4.26 5.08
CA ALA A 73 -9.55 2.93 5.59
C ALA A 73 -10.80 3.02 6.48
N ILE A 74 -11.74 2.11 6.26
CA ILE A 74 -12.98 1.97 7.02
C ILE A 74 -12.88 0.67 7.81
N SER A 75 -12.67 0.80 9.12
CA SER A 75 -12.56 -0.37 10.01
C SER A 75 -13.85 -1.20 10.03
N GLN A 76 -13.72 -2.49 10.30
CA GLN A 76 -14.88 -3.39 10.44
C GLN A 76 -15.80 -2.93 11.57
N GLN A 77 -17.04 -2.66 11.22
CA GLN A 77 -18.15 -2.29 12.10
C GLN A 77 -19.45 -2.89 11.54
N SER A 78 -20.62 -2.46 12.05
CA SER A 78 -21.88 -2.80 11.38
C SER A 78 -21.93 -2.17 9.97
N PRO A 79 -22.64 -2.78 9.01
CA PRO A 79 -22.77 -2.23 7.66
C PRO A 79 -23.23 -0.77 7.62
N GLU A 80 -24.18 -0.39 8.48
CA GLU A 80 -24.73 0.95 8.59
C GLU A 80 -23.71 1.97 9.12
N GLU A 81 -22.88 1.57 10.10
CA GLU A 81 -21.82 2.43 10.65
C GLU A 81 -20.73 2.66 9.61
N MET A 82 -20.34 1.62 8.87
CA MET A 82 -19.34 1.75 7.81
C MET A 82 -19.84 2.67 6.69
N ALA A 83 -21.10 2.55 6.28
CA ALA A 83 -21.71 3.47 5.30
C ALA A 83 -21.74 4.92 5.80
N ARG A 84 -22.11 5.16 7.06
CA ARG A 84 -22.07 6.51 7.67
C ARG A 84 -20.66 7.08 7.71
N ASN A 85 -19.66 6.27 8.06
CA ASN A 85 -18.26 6.70 8.09
C ASN A 85 -17.77 7.12 6.70
N VAL A 86 -18.13 6.38 5.66
CA VAL A 86 -17.82 6.75 4.27
C VAL A 86 -18.44 8.09 3.90
N GLN A 87 -19.71 8.33 4.25
CA GLN A 87 -20.37 9.63 4.00
C GLN A 87 -19.61 10.78 4.69
N GLY A 88 -19.24 10.61 5.98
CA GLY A 88 -18.46 11.60 6.72
C GLY A 88 -17.10 11.89 6.07
N TYR A 89 -16.35 10.85 5.69
CA TYR A 89 -15.06 11.05 5.02
C TYR A 89 -15.19 11.65 3.61
N ARG A 90 -16.31 11.42 2.93
CA ARG A 90 -16.59 12.12 1.67
C ARG A 90 -16.76 13.63 1.88
N GLU A 91 -17.36 14.08 2.98
CA GLU A 91 -17.45 15.49 3.36
C GLU A 91 -16.07 16.10 3.62
N GLU A 92 -15.11 15.29 4.13
CA GLU A 92 -13.69 15.67 4.27
C GLU A 92 -12.92 15.68 2.94
N GLY A 93 -13.56 15.28 1.83
CA GLY A 93 -12.98 15.29 0.48
C GLY A 93 -12.42 13.95 -0.02
N TYR A 94 -12.45 12.89 0.78
CA TYR A 94 -12.00 11.57 0.32
C TYR A 94 -12.91 11.01 -0.78
N ARG A 95 -12.30 10.32 -1.76
CA ARG A 95 -12.98 9.68 -2.90
C ARG A 95 -12.49 8.25 -3.14
N ARG A 96 -11.59 7.76 -2.30
CA ARG A 96 -11.05 6.41 -2.30
C ARG A 96 -11.28 5.80 -0.93
N PHE A 97 -11.88 4.62 -0.88
CA PHE A 97 -12.23 3.95 0.37
C PHE A 97 -11.73 2.51 0.36
N GLN A 98 -10.95 2.13 1.37
CA GLN A 98 -10.55 0.75 1.62
C GLN A 98 -11.42 0.21 2.74
N LEU A 99 -12.40 -0.62 2.38
CA LEU A 99 -13.36 -1.22 3.29
C LEU A 99 -12.76 -2.49 3.88
N LYS A 100 -12.56 -2.53 5.19
CA LYS A 100 -12.06 -3.74 5.85
C LYS A 100 -13.18 -4.77 5.98
N VAL A 101 -12.94 -5.94 5.37
CA VAL A 101 -13.79 -7.13 5.36
C VAL A 101 -12.95 -8.35 5.76
N GLY A 102 -13.33 -9.58 5.44
CA GLY A 102 -12.54 -10.77 5.79
C GLY A 102 -13.05 -11.47 7.06
N GLY A 103 -14.27 -11.14 7.48
CA GLY A 103 -14.99 -11.83 8.55
C GLY A 103 -16.04 -12.79 8.01
N ASP A 104 -17.23 -12.78 8.62
CA ASP A 104 -18.37 -13.56 8.16
C ASP A 104 -18.81 -13.12 6.75
N PRO A 105 -18.90 -14.01 5.76
CA PRO A 105 -19.22 -13.67 4.37
C PRO A 105 -20.57 -12.98 4.19
N ASP A 106 -21.60 -13.34 4.97
CA ASP A 106 -22.93 -12.73 4.87
C ASP A 106 -22.90 -11.27 5.35
N VAL A 107 -22.21 -11.04 6.44
CA VAL A 107 -22.01 -9.69 6.99
C VAL A 107 -21.15 -8.84 6.02
N ASP A 108 -20.12 -9.42 5.43
CA ASP A 108 -19.23 -8.72 4.50
C ASP A 108 -19.93 -8.37 3.18
N ILE A 109 -20.79 -9.24 2.67
CA ILE A 109 -21.65 -8.92 1.52
C ILE A 109 -22.53 -7.70 1.84
N GLU A 110 -23.14 -7.66 3.02
CA GLU A 110 -23.97 -6.53 3.42
C GLU A 110 -23.14 -5.25 3.62
N ARG A 111 -21.95 -5.33 4.22
CA ARG A 111 -21.00 -4.21 4.34
C ARG A 111 -20.68 -3.59 2.99
N ILE A 112 -20.31 -4.44 2.02
CA ILE A 112 -19.95 -3.99 0.67
C ILE A 112 -21.16 -3.32 0.00
N ARG A 113 -22.36 -3.92 0.07
CA ARG A 113 -23.57 -3.38 -0.56
C ARG A 113 -24.02 -2.06 0.05
N GLN A 114 -24.05 -1.96 1.39
CA GLN A 114 -24.47 -0.72 2.05
C GLN A 114 -23.49 0.42 1.84
N VAL A 115 -22.19 0.13 1.85
CA VAL A 115 -21.18 1.15 1.52
C VAL A 115 -21.29 1.57 0.05
N ALA A 116 -21.41 0.63 -0.87
CA ALA A 116 -21.57 0.95 -2.29
C ALA A 116 -22.81 1.85 -2.58
N ALA A 117 -23.91 1.64 -1.84
CA ALA A 117 -25.13 2.42 -2.00
C ALA A 117 -24.97 3.91 -1.64
N VAL A 118 -23.97 4.29 -0.86
CA VAL A 118 -23.72 5.70 -0.49
C VAL A 118 -22.60 6.36 -1.30
N LEU A 119 -21.92 5.61 -2.18
CA LEU A 119 -20.90 6.13 -3.07
C LEU A 119 -21.52 6.99 -4.18
N GLN A 120 -20.70 7.86 -4.75
CA GLN A 120 -21.10 8.71 -5.88
C GLN A 120 -20.17 8.46 -7.08
N PRO A 121 -20.59 8.89 -8.28
CA PRO A 121 -19.76 8.76 -9.47
C PRO A 121 -18.35 9.33 -9.26
N GLY A 122 -17.35 8.54 -9.57
CA GLY A 122 -15.94 8.89 -9.38
C GLY A 122 -15.32 8.39 -8.08
N ASP A 123 -16.13 7.99 -7.08
CA ASP A 123 -15.59 7.29 -5.91
C ASP A 123 -15.07 5.89 -6.30
N LYS A 124 -14.10 5.38 -5.55
CA LYS A 124 -13.60 4.01 -5.70
C LYS A 124 -13.67 3.27 -4.37
N LEU A 125 -14.12 2.03 -4.44
CA LEU A 125 -14.23 1.13 -3.30
C LEU A 125 -13.28 -0.05 -3.49
N VAL A 126 -12.49 -0.33 -2.47
CA VAL A 126 -11.68 -1.54 -2.34
C VAL A 126 -12.22 -2.33 -1.15
N ALA A 127 -12.59 -3.58 -1.33
CA ALA A 127 -12.96 -4.50 -0.26
C ALA A 127 -11.72 -5.34 0.08
N ASP A 128 -11.05 -4.95 1.15
CA ASP A 128 -9.82 -5.57 1.61
C ASP A 128 -10.13 -6.61 2.69
N ALA A 129 -9.97 -7.88 2.34
CA ALA A 129 -10.20 -9.00 3.24
C ALA A 129 -8.99 -9.32 4.11
N ASN A 130 -7.83 -8.73 3.86
CA ASN A 130 -6.58 -9.00 4.60
C ASN A 130 -6.37 -10.51 4.83
N THR A 131 -6.53 -11.32 3.77
CA THR A 131 -6.41 -12.78 3.78
C THR A 131 -7.52 -13.55 4.55
N GLY A 132 -8.55 -12.88 5.04
CA GLY A 132 -9.46 -13.41 6.04
C GLY A 132 -10.46 -14.49 5.56
N TRP A 133 -10.73 -14.58 4.24
CA TRP A 133 -11.67 -15.57 3.73
C TRP A 133 -10.99 -16.87 3.31
N LEU A 134 -11.67 -17.99 3.57
CA LEU A 134 -11.39 -19.22 2.86
C LEU A 134 -11.82 -19.09 1.39
N LYS A 135 -11.22 -19.87 0.51
CA LYS A 135 -11.50 -19.79 -0.93
C LYS A 135 -12.99 -19.87 -1.27
N HIS A 136 -13.74 -20.78 -0.65
CA HIS A 136 -15.18 -20.93 -0.92
C HIS A 136 -16.01 -19.75 -0.40
N GLU A 137 -15.57 -19.10 0.69
CA GLU A 137 -16.17 -17.89 1.24
C GLU A 137 -15.91 -16.70 0.32
N ALA A 138 -14.67 -16.51 -0.12
CA ALA A 138 -14.30 -15.49 -1.10
C ALA A 138 -15.12 -15.63 -2.39
N MET A 139 -15.25 -16.86 -2.91
CA MET A 139 -16.08 -17.17 -4.09
C MET A 139 -17.57 -16.83 -3.87
N ARG A 140 -18.09 -17.02 -2.66
CA ARG A 140 -19.44 -16.65 -2.30
C ARG A 140 -19.62 -15.14 -2.30
N VAL A 141 -18.69 -14.40 -1.65
CA VAL A 141 -18.74 -12.94 -1.58
C VAL A 141 -18.68 -12.33 -2.99
N VAL A 142 -17.68 -12.65 -3.81
CA VAL A 142 -17.53 -12.05 -5.14
C VAL A 142 -18.72 -12.31 -6.05
N ARG A 143 -19.36 -13.48 -5.93
CA ARG A 143 -20.61 -13.79 -6.67
C ARG A 143 -21.80 -12.98 -6.18
N ALA A 144 -21.91 -12.79 -4.88
CA ALA A 144 -23.03 -12.06 -4.28
C ALA A 144 -22.96 -10.55 -4.56
N VAL A 145 -21.76 -10.00 -4.79
CA VAL A 145 -21.54 -8.56 -5.07
C VAL A 145 -21.17 -8.28 -6.53
N ARG A 146 -21.39 -9.21 -7.45
CA ARG A 146 -20.99 -9.12 -8.87
C ARG A 146 -21.54 -7.87 -9.60
N ASP A 147 -22.59 -7.29 -9.09
CA ASP A 147 -23.28 -6.10 -9.60
C ASP A 147 -22.75 -4.79 -8.96
N VAL A 148 -21.78 -4.87 -8.06
CA VAL A 148 -21.19 -3.75 -7.35
C VAL A 148 -19.84 -3.37 -7.99
N ASP A 149 -19.59 -2.07 -8.25
CA ASP A 149 -18.26 -1.59 -8.68
C ASP A 149 -17.31 -1.54 -7.47
N VAL A 150 -16.61 -2.65 -7.24
CA VAL A 150 -15.69 -2.84 -6.13
C VAL A 150 -14.45 -3.60 -6.56
N TYR A 151 -13.28 -3.15 -6.11
CA TYR A 151 -12.02 -3.90 -6.20
C TYR A 151 -11.96 -4.90 -5.06
N ILE A 152 -11.48 -6.11 -5.33
CA ILE A 152 -11.29 -7.15 -4.31
C ILE A 152 -9.81 -7.21 -3.97
N GLU A 153 -9.47 -6.93 -2.70
CA GLU A 153 -8.09 -6.95 -2.22
C GLU A 153 -7.83 -8.17 -1.36
N GLN A 154 -6.78 -8.92 -1.70
CA GLN A 154 -6.22 -10.07 -0.98
C GLN A 154 -7.28 -10.93 -0.27
N PRO A 155 -8.19 -11.59 -1.00
CA PRO A 155 -9.33 -12.28 -0.40
C PRO A 155 -8.91 -13.50 0.46
N CYS A 156 -7.81 -14.17 0.09
CA CYS A 156 -7.35 -15.41 0.72
C CYS A 156 -5.88 -15.31 1.14
N LEU A 157 -5.49 -16.17 2.09
CA LEU A 157 -4.12 -16.24 2.58
C LEU A 157 -3.12 -16.69 1.49
N ARG A 158 -3.51 -17.68 0.67
CA ARG A 158 -2.61 -18.26 -0.33
C ARG A 158 -2.79 -17.57 -1.68
N TYR A 159 -1.69 -17.31 -2.35
CA TYR A 159 -1.68 -16.75 -3.71
C TYR A 159 -2.55 -17.57 -4.69
N GLU A 160 -2.43 -18.91 -4.67
CA GLU A 160 -3.17 -19.81 -5.56
C GLU A 160 -4.70 -19.76 -5.33
N ASP A 161 -5.11 -19.53 -4.08
CA ASP A 161 -6.52 -19.38 -3.75
C ASP A 161 -7.05 -18.03 -4.24
N CYS A 162 -6.27 -16.94 -4.09
CA CYS A 162 -6.57 -15.62 -4.67
C CYS A 162 -6.68 -15.71 -6.19
N LEU A 163 -5.71 -16.36 -6.86
CA LEU A 163 -5.73 -16.57 -8.30
C LEU A 163 -6.95 -17.37 -8.75
N SER A 164 -7.36 -18.38 -7.97
CA SER A 164 -8.59 -19.14 -8.23
C SER A 164 -9.84 -18.27 -8.15
N VAL A 165 -9.91 -17.36 -7.18
CA VAL A 165 -11.02 -16.38 -7.07
C VAL A 165 -10.98 -15.42 -8.23
N ARG A 166 -9.81 -14.83 -8.55
CA ARG A 166 -9.61 -13.90 -9.67
C ARG A 166 -10.13 -14.45 -10.99
N ARG A 167 -9.84 -15.71 -11.29
CA ARG A 167 -10.27 -16.40 -12.52
C ARG A 167 -11.78 -16.65 -12.61
N ASN A 168 -12.52 -16.45 -11.55
CA ASN A 168 -13.95 -16.69 -11.44
C ASN A 168 -14.77 -15.44 -11.13
N THR A 169 -14.19 -14.25 -11.31
CA THR A 169 -14.87 -12.98 -11.11
C THR A 169 -14.39 -11.94 -12.12
N ASP A 170 -15.25 -10.99 -12.47
CA ASP A 170 -14.91 -9.84 -13.30
C ASP A 170 -14.49 -8.61 -12.48
N HIS A 171 -14.53 -8.70 -11.14
CA HIS A 171 -14.07 -7.62 -10.27
C HIS A 171 -12.58 -7.36 -10.49
N PRO A 172 -12.13 -6.09 -10.55
CA PRO A 172 -10.71 -5.78 -10.50
C PRO A 172 -10.11 -6.24 -9.17
N PHE A 173 -8.85 -6.70 -9.26
CA PHE A 173 -8.15 -7.33 -8.13
C PHE A 173 -6.95 -6.52 -7.67
N VAL A 174 -6.82 -6.38 -6.36
CA VAL A 174 -5.64 -5.82 -5.69
C VAL A 174 -4.91 -6.95 -4.96
N MET A 175 -3.62 -7.12 -5.25
CA MET A 175 -2.77 -8.08 -4.52
C MET A 175 -1.88 -7.34 -3.54
N ASP A 176 -1.88 -7.78 -2.29
CA ASP A 176 -1.12 -7.20 -1.19
C ASP A 176 -0.20 -8.23 -0.52
N GLU A 177 -0.69 -8.98 0.44
CA GLU A 177 0.14 -9.86 1.29
C GLU A 177 0.90 -10.92 0.51
N SER A 178 0.37 -11.33 -0.64
CA SER A 178 1.01 -12.32 -1.51
C SER A 178 2.11 -11.76 -2.40
N ILE A 179 2.33 -10.44 -2.40
CA ILE A 179 3.34 -9.75 -3.22
C ILE A 179 4.30 -9.02 -2.28
N ASP A 180 5.46 -9.58 -2.04
CA ASP A 180 6.48 -9.03 -1.14
C ASP A 180 7.84 -8.79 -1.81
N GLY A 181 7.90 -8.93 -3.16
CA GLY A 181 9.11 -8.73 -3.94
C GLY A 181 8.87 -8.66 -5.44
N ILE A 182 9.95 -8.43 -6.17
CA ILE A 182 9.97 -8.39 -7.65
C ILE A 182 9.54 -9.74 -8.27
N PRO A 183 9.99 -10.90 -7.78
CA PRO A 183 9.57 -12.19 -8.34
C PRO A 183 8.06 -12.39 -8.27
N GLU A 184 7.42 -11.98 -7.17
CA GLU A 184 5.99 -12.10 -6.95
C GLU A 184 5.19 -11.16 -7.87
N ILE A 185 5.70 -9.93 -8.13
CA ILE A 185 5.10 -9.01 -9.13
C ILE A 185 5.14 -9.64 -10.53
N LEU A 186 6.29 -10.18 -10.94
CA LEU A 186 6.45 -10.83 -12.25
C LEU A 186 5.53 -12.06 -12.38
N ARG A 187 5.42 -12.86 -11.33
CA ARG A 187 4.50 -13.98 -11.28
C ARG A 187 3.04 -13.51 -11.41
N GLY A 188 2.67 -12.49 -10.64
CA GLY A 188 1.33 -11.92 -10.66
C GLY A 188 0.92 -11.40 -12.04
N GLU A 189 1.85 -10.76 -12.75
CA GLU A 189 1.65 -10.32 -14.14
C GLU A 189 1.47 -11.49 -15.09
N GLN A 190 2.34 -12.49 -15.04
CA GLN A 190 2.25 -13.70 -15.89
C GLN A 190 0.93 -14.47 -15.69
N ASP A 191 0.46 -14.54 -14.45
CA ASP A 191 -0.78 -15.24 -14.08
C ASP A 191 -2.04 -14.39 -14.30
N LEU A 192 -1.92 -13.10 -14.67
CA LEU A 192 -3.00 -12.11 -14.73
C LEU A 192 -3.76 -12.03 -13.40
N ALA A 193 -3.02 -12.10 -12.30
CA ALA A 193 -3.57 -12.23 -10.97
C ALA A 193 -4.08 -10.91 -10.38
N MET A 194 -3.65 -9.76 -10.94
CA MET A 194 -3.92 -8.45 -10.37
C MET A 194 -4.10 -7.37 -11.44
N ASP A 195 -4.88 -6.37 -11.12
CA ASP A 195 -5.02 -5.11 -11.85
C ASP A 195 -4.27 -3.98 -11.11
N VAL A 196 -4.15 -4.13 -9.78
CA VAL A 196 -3.45 -3.21 -8.88
C VAL A 196 -2.58 -4.03 -7.92
N VAL A 197 -1.39 -3.54 -7.63
CA VAL A 197 -0.51 -4.11 -6.59
C VAL A 197 -0.35 -3.14 -5.43
N ASN A 198 -0.34 -3.67 -4.21
CA ASN A 198 -0.10 -2.90 -3.01
C ASN A 198 1.38 -2.95 -2.63
N ILE A 199 2.09 -1.84 -2.80
CA ILE A 199 3.52 -1.70 -2.47
C ILE A 199 3.64 -1.05 -1.09
N LYS A 200 4.01 -1.86 -0.10
CA LYS A 200 4.33 -1.43 1.26
C LYS A 200 5.84 -1.29 1.41
N ILE A 201 6.31 -0.06 1.68
CA ILE A 201 7.75 0.26 1.72
C ILE A 201 8.51 -0.68 2.65
N SER A 202 7.98 -0.93 3.86
CA SER A 202 8.64 -1.80 4.84
C SER A 202 8.63 -3.27 4.43
N LYS A 203 7.57 -3.75 3.78
CA LYS A 203 7.44 -5.12 3.26
C LYS A 203 8.49 -5.41 2.18
N PHE A 204 8.78 -4.43 1.33
CA PHE A 204 9.83 -4.54 0.30
C PHE A 204 11.25 -4.32 0.86
N GLY A 205 11.39 -3.79 2.07
CA GLY A 205 12.68 -3.58 2.72
C GLY A 205 13.26 -2.17 2.58
N GLY A 206 12.43 -1.18 2.22
CA GLY A 206 12.77 0.22 2.15
C GLY A 206 12.42 0.88 0.81
N LEU A 207 12.67 2.19 0.71
CA LEU A 207 12.39 3.00 -0.48
C LEU A 207 13.18 2.54 -1.70
N THR A 208 14.42 2.06 -1.53
CA THR A 208 15.25 1.58 -2.64
C THR A 208 14.58 0.43 -3.39
N LYS A 209 14.08 -0.58 -2.67
CA LYS A 209 13.42 -1.75 -3.26
C LYS A 209 11.98 -1.42 -3.68
N ALA A 210 11.27 -0.59 -2.91
CA ALA A 210 9.94 -0.11 -3.30
C ALA A 210 9.97 0.71 -4.60
N ARG A 211 10.99 1.55 -4.81
CA ARG A 211 11.24 2.22 -6.08
C ARG A 211 11.43 1.25 -7.24
N GLN A 212 12.26 0.20 -7.05
CA GLN A 212 12.47 -0.82 -8.09
C GLN A 212 11.15 -1.51 -8.46
N ALA A 213 10.33 -1.86 -7.46
CA ALA A 213 9.00 -2.43 -7.67
C ALA A 213 8.08 -1.47 -8.42
N ARG A 214 8.03 -0.18 -8.03
CA ARG A 214 7.28 0.88 -8.70
C ARG A 214 7.69 1.02 -10.17
N ASP A 215 9.00 1.12 -10.45
CA ASP A 215 9.53 1.28 -11.81
C ASP A 215 9.19 0.06 -12.70
N LEU A 216 9.23 -1.14 -12.12
CA LEU A 216 8.77 -2.36 -12.80
C LEU A 216 7.28 -2.30 -13.11
N CYS A 217 6.43 -1.95 -12.14
CA CYS A 217 4.99 -1.85 -12.33
C CYS A 217 4.63 -0.82 -13.41
N VAL A 218 5.30 0.34 -13.44
CA VAL A 218 5.16 1.34 -14.52
C VAL A 218 5.49 0.71 -15.88
N SER A 219 6.60 -0.04 -15.97
CA SER A 219 7.03 -0.69 -17.21
C SER A 219 6.07 -1.78 -17.68
N LEU A 220 5.37 -2.45 -16.76
CA LEU A 220 4.39 -3.50 -17.03
C LEU A 220 2.96 -2.97 -17.21
N GLY A 221 2.71 -1.69 -16.94
CA GLY A 221 1.37 -1.11 -17.03
C GLY A 221 0.47 -1.44 -15.83
N ILE A 222 1.05 -1.80 -14.68
CA ILE A 222 0.31 -2.17 -13.46
C ILE A 222 0.11 -0.94 -12.58
N ALA A 223 -1.13 -0.67 -12.18
CA ALA A 223 -1.43 0.38 -11.22
C ALA A 223 -1.01 -0.02 -9.79
N MET A 224 -0.75 0.97 -8.93
CA MET A 224 -0.22 0.72 -7.60
C MET A 224 -0.97 1.49 -6.51
N THR A 225 -1.22 0.83 -5.39
CA THR A 225 -1.41 1.48 -4.10
C THR A 225 -0.04 1.60 -3.44
N LEU A 226 0.33 2.82 -3.04
CA LEU A 226 1.60 3.07 -2.35
C LEU A 226 1.33 3.40 -0.89
N GLU A 227 1.82 2.55 -0.01
CA GLU A 227 1.57 2.65 1.42
C GLU A 227 2.68 1.99 2.26
N ASP A 228 2.40 1.75 3.52
CA ASP A 228 3.20 0.89 4.39
C ASP A 228 2.28 0.05 5.30
N THR A 229 2.86 -0.79 6.14
CA THR A 229 2.09 -1.62 7.08
C THR A 229 1.43 -0.77 8.16
N TRP A 230 2.13 0.21 8.71
CA TRP A 230 1.66 1.21 9.67
C TRP A 230 2.74 2.27 9.88
N GLY A 231 2.37 3.41 10.48
CA GLY A 231 3.35 4.43 10.81
C GLY A 231 2.76 5.73 11.33
N GLY A 232 3.65 6.70 11.53
CA GLY A 232 3.33 8.09 11.83
C GLY A 232 3.96 9.01 10.78
N ASP A 233 4.41 10.19 11.20
CA ASP A 233 4.89 11.25 10.31
C ASP A 233 6.03 10.84 9.37
N VAL A 234 7.04 10.11 9.88
CA VAL A 234 8.21 9.70 9.09
C VAL A 234 7.81 8.69 7.99
N VAL A 235 6.96 7.73 8.34
CA VAL A 235 6.47 6.74 7.38
C VAL A 235 5.57 7.42 6.34
N THR A 236 4.69 8.33 6.78
CA THR A 236 3.86 9.12 5.85
C THR A 236 4.71 9.95 4.91
N ALA A 237 5.82 10.54 5.38
CA ALA A 237 6.75 11.26 4.53
C ALA A 237 7.42 10.36 3.49
N ALA A 238 7.84 9.15 3.88
CA ALA A 238 8.42 8.18 2.95
C ALA A 238 7.41 7.76 1.86
N ILE A 239 6.16 7.49 2.26
CA ILE A 239 5.05 7.19 1.34
C ILE A 239 4.82 8.38 0.39
N ALA A 240 4.76 9.62 0.91
CA ALA A 240 4.54 10.81 0.12
C ALA A 240 5.65 11.02 -0.92
N HIS A 241 6.93 10.83 -0.57
CA HIS A 241 8.02 10.93 -1.52
C HIS A 241 7.92 9.89 -2.64
N LEU A 242 7.57 8.65 -2.31
CA LEU A 242 7.38 7.60 -3.31
C LEU A 242 6.17 7.89 -4.21
N ALA A 243 5.04 8.33 -3.63
CA ALA A 243 3.83 8.68 -4.37
C ALA A 243 4.07 9.86 -5.32
N HIS A 244 4.68 10.96 -4.84
CA HIS A 244 5.04 12.10 -5.68
C HIS A 244 5.98 11.75 -6.83
N SER A 245 6.84 10.74 -6.65
CA SER A 245 7.77 10.28 -7.69
C SER A 245 7.19 9.20 -8.61
N THR A 246 5.88 8.97 -8.56
CA THR A 246 5.18 7.97 -9.38
C THR A 246 4.31 8.66 -10.42
N PRO A 247 4.38 8.26 -11.72
CA PRO A 247 3.48 8.81 -12.74
C PRO A 247 2.02 8.63 -12.33
N THR A 248 1.22 9.68 -12.51
CA THR A 248 -0.13 9.79 -11.94
C THR A 248 -1.10 8.72 -12.45
N GLU A 249 -0.92 8.26 -13.68
CA GLU A 249 -1.73 7.21 -14.31
C GLU A 249 -1.53 5.83 -13.66
N PHE A 250 -0.38 5.59 -13.00
CA PHE A 250 -0.06 4.35 -12.29
C PHE A 250 -0.28 4.43 -10.79
N LEU A 251 -0.52 5.62 -10.25
CA LEU A 251 -0.85 5.79 -8.84
C LEU A 251 -2.35 5.60 -8.62
N PHE A 252 -2.76 4.37 -8.29
CA PHE A 252 -4.16 4.07 -7.98
C PHE A 252 -4.62 4.82 -6.74
N THR A 253 -3.86 4.71 -5.63
CA THR A 253 -4.11 5.47 -4.39
C THR A 253 -2.90 5.41 -3.46
N SER A 254 -2.95 6.18 -2.36
CA SER A 254 -1.95 6.17 -1.29
C SER A 254 -2.62 6.41 0.06
N THR A 255 -1.84 6.47 1.14
CA THR A 255 -2.36 6.72 2.49
C THR A 255 -1.49 7.70 3.28
N ASP A 256 -2.07 8.25 4.33
CA ASP A 256 -1.44 9.16 5.29
C ASP A 256 -1.59 8.61 6.71
N PHE A 257 -0.70 7.74 7.14
CA PHE A 257 -0.79 7.11 8.47
C PHE A 257 -0.73 8.09 9.64
N ASN A 258 -0.14 9.28 9.46
CA ASN A 258 -0.15 10.31 10.50
C ASN A 258 -1.55 10.87 10.79
N SER A 259 -2.53 10.64 9.92
CA SER A 259 -3.94 10.99 10.21
C SER A 259 -4.63 10.05 11.21
N TYR A 260 -4.06 8.88 11.44
CA TYR A 260 -4.60 7.87 12.37
C TYR A 260 -3.96 7.95 13.76
N VAL A 261 -3.00 8.86 13.97
CA VAL A 261 -2.32 9.03 15.24
C VAL A 261 -2.64 10.40 15.87
N THR A 262 -2.64 10.44 17.19
CA THR A 262 -3.00 11.66 17.94
C THR A 262 -1.79 12.53 18.28
N ARG A 263 -0.57 12.02 18.06
CA ARG A 263 0.67 12.71 18.42
C ARG A 263 1.63 12.75 17.25
N SER A 264 1.98 13.96 16.81
CA SER A 264 3.06 14.17 15.85
C SER A 264 4.43 13.92 16.49
N ILE A 265 5.33 13.31 15.74
CA ILE A 265 6.71 12.97 16.15
C ILE A 265 7.76 13.66 15.27
N ALA A 266 7.35 14.44 14.26
CA ALA A 266 8.27 15.15 13.36
C ALA A 266 7.76 16.56 13.06
N HIS A 267 8.70 17.52 12.95
CA HIS A 267 8.42 18.85 12.42
C HIS A 267 8.28 18.79 10.90
N GLY A 268 7.33 19.57 10.33
CA GLY A 268 7.11 19.62 8.89
C GLY A 268 6.50 18.34 8.31
N ALA A 269 5.78 17.57 9.13
CA ALA A 269 5.08 16.38 8.69
C ALA A 269 4.12 16.67 7.51
N PRO A 270 3.94 15.73 6.56
CA PRO A 270 2.98 15.88 5.48
C PRO A 270 1.59 16.20 6.01
N GLN A 271 0.91 17.13 5.33
CA GLN A 271 -0.43 17.55 5.67
C GLN A 271 -1.40 17.14 4.55
N ARG A 272 -2.58 16.71 4.95
CA ARG A 272 -3.66 16.38 4.01
C ARG A 272 -4.65 17.53 3.89
N LYS A 273 -5.24 17.63 2.72
CA LYS A 273 -6.34 18.56 2.46
C LYS A 273 -7.27 17.95 1.42
N ASN A 274 -8.59 17.91 1.70
CA ASN A 274 -9.61 17.42 0.78
C ASN A 274 -9.32 15.99 0.24
N GLY A 275 -8.85 15.07 1.10
CA GLY A 275 -8.54 13.70 0.71
C GLY A 275 -7.30 13.56 -0.19
N ARG A 276 -6.42 14.55 -0.16
CA ARG A 276 -5.17 14.60 -0.93
C ARG A 276 -4.01 15.02 -0.05
#